data_e51429068bc315570b637e67c2ad47b5
#
_entry.id   e51429068bc315570b637e67c2ad47b5
#
_cell.length_a   1.000
_cell.length_b   1.000
_cell.length_c   1.000
_cell.angle_alpha   90.00
_cell.angle_beta   90.00
_cell.angle_gamma   90.00
#
_symmetry.space_group_name_H-M   'P 1'
#
loop_
_entity.id
_entity.type
_entity.pdbx_description
1 polymer ?
#
loop_
_entity_poly.entity_id
_entity_poly.type
_entity_poly.pdbx_seq_one_letter_code
_entity_poly.pdbx_strand_id
1 'polypeptide(L)'
;GFSFHGTPKLLDKLLTEHPEVDFVQLQLNYADWNNPSIQSRSNYEIAQKHGKPNVVMEPVKGGALANPPEEAKKLFSTYHPDLSYASWAIRFVASLDGVMTVLSGMSSVAQMEDNLSYMKKFHSLNGEEQEIIQKVQRILGRSATIPCTSCHYCTAGCTKQIPIPEIFSAMNRKLGNGQEKEAIEEYRKVTEGRGLASDCIRCRQCENACPQHLPIVK
;
A
#
# COMPACT_ATOMS: atom_id res chain seq x y z
N GLY A 1 7.15 19.27 -8.27
CA GLY A 1 6.60 18.38 -7.23
C GLY A 1 7.62 17.37 -6.71
N PHE A 2 7.27 16.63 -5.68
CA PHE A 2 8.13 15.58 -5.08
C PHE A 2 7.31 14.45 -4.46
N SER A 3 7.94 13.25 -4.34
CA SER A 3 7.39 12.10 -3.60
C SER A 3 7.72 12.24 -2.12
N PHE A 4 6.75 11.91 -1.25
CA PHE A 4 6.90 12.08 0.19
C PHE A 4 6.44 10.84 0.97
N HIS A 5 7.29 10.39 1.90
CA HIS A 5 7.06 9.24 2.79
C HIS A 5 7.33 9.58 4.27
N GLY A 6 7.44 10.86 4.58
CA GLY A 6 7.77 11.33 5.92
C GLY A 6 6.54 11.64 6.78
N THR A 7 6.78 12.35 7.87
CA THR A 7 5.73 12.74 8.83
C THR A 7 4.98 13.99 8.38
N PRO A 8 3.69 14.17 8.77
CA PRO A 8 2.91 15.38 8.45
C PRO A 8 3.59 16.68 8.90
N LYS A 9 4.29 16.66 10.04
CA LYS A 9 5.05 17.82 10.52
C LYS A 9 6.18 18.23 9.57
N LEU A 10 6.89 17.23 9.00
CA LEU A 10 7.94 17.50 8.03
C LEU A 10 7.34 18.01 6.71
N LEU A 11 6.21 17.45 6.27
CA LEU A 11 5.53 17.90 5.06
C LEU A 11 5.05 19.35 5.21
N ASP A 12 4.43 19.70 6.33
CA ASP A 12 3.96 21.05 6.63
C ASP A 12 5.13 22.06 6.58
N LYS A 13 6.27 21.70 7.19
CA LYS A 13 7.49 22.50 7.12
C LYS A 13 7.98 22.70 5.69
N LEU A 14 8.12 21.62 4.93
CA LEU A 14 8.61 21.67 3.54
C LEU A 14 7.70 22.54 2.64
N LEU A 15 6.39 22.38 2.75
CA LEU A 15 5.44 23.16 1.94
C LEU A 15 5.35 24.64 2.37
N THR A 16 5.67 24.91 3.64
CA THR A 16 5.79 26.30 4.14
C THR A 16 7.06 26.98 3.61
N GLU A 17 8.20 26.27 3.62
CA GLU A 17 9.50 26.78 3.17
C GLU A 17 9.61 26.81 1.64
N HIS A 18 8.85 25.95 0.93
CA HIS A 18 8.86 25.79 -0.53
C HIS A 18 7.47 25.92 -1.13
N PRO A 19 6.84 27.11 -1.06
CA PRO A 19 5.51 27.33 -1.61
C PRO A 19 5.44 27.23 -3.14
N GLU A 20 6.56 27.24 -3.84
CA GLU A 20 6.69 27.07 -5.28
C GLU A 20 6.44 25.65 -5.78
N VAL A 21 6.31 24.66 -4.88
CA VAL A 21 6.00 23.27 -5.23
C VAL A 21 4.61 23.16 -5.85
N ASP A 22 4.51 22.54 -7.04
CA ASP A 22 3.25 22.41 -7.78
C ASP A 22 2.34 21.32 -7.22
N PHE A 23 2.90 20.17 -6.82
CA PHE A 23 2.15 19.02 -6.30
C PHE A 23 2.99 18.17 -5.36
N VAL A 24 2.31 17.32 -4.57
CA VAL A 24 2.96 16.32 -3.71
C VAL A 24 2.49 14.92 -4.11
N GLN A 25 3.43 13.98 -4.28
CA GLN A 25 3.10 12.58 -4.49
C GLN A 25 3.07 11.84 -3.14
N LEU A 26 1.89 11.33 -2.79
CA LEU A 26 1.61 10.68 -1.51
C LEU A 26 1.19 9.22 -1.67
N GLN A 27 1.57 8.37 -0.71
CA GLN A 27 1.02 7.04 -0.57
C GLN A 27 -0.38 7.13 0.05
N LEU A 28 -1.42 6.93 -0.77
CA LEU A 28 -2.81 6.98 -0.34
C LEU A 28 -3.54 5.71 -0.77
N ASN A 29 -4.17 5.04 0.18
CA ASN A 29 -5.12 3.96 -0.03
C ASN A 29 -5.98 3.79 1.22
N TYR A 30 -7.11 3.11 1.11
CA TYR A 30 -8.02 2.97 2.25
C TYR A 30 -7.42 2.13 3.40
N ALA A 31 -6.50 1.19 3.13
CA ALA A 31 -5.89 0.38 4.19
C ALA A 31 -4.91 1.20 5.06
N ASP A 32 -4.19 2.14 4.44
CA ASP A 32 -3.21 2.99 5.13
C ASP A 32 -3.80 4.31 5.63
N TRP A 33 -5.06 4.61 5.31
CA TRP A 33 -5.70 5.90 5.59
C TRP A 33 -5.57 6.34 7.04
N ASN A 34 -5.82 5.41 7.98
CA ASN A 34 -5.72 5.64 9.42
C ASN A 34 -4.49 4.95 10.05
N ASN A 35 -3.53 4.48 9.25
CA ASN A 35 -2.33 3.80 9.75
C ASN A 35 -1.39 4.81 10.42
N PRO A 36 -1.02 4.63 11.72
CA PRO A 36 -0.21 5.59 12.46
C PRO A 36 1.25 5.67 11.98
N SER A 37 1.75 4.63 11.28
CA SER A 37 3.12 4.62 10.74
C SER A 37 3.21 5.31 9.38
N ILE A 38 2.19 5.15 8.52
CA ILE A 38 2.15 5.76 7.19
C ILE A 38 1.58 7.18 7.24
N GLN A 39 0.58 7.41 8.10
CA GLN A 39 -0.09 8.69 8.31
C GLN A 39 -0.67 9.29 7.02
N SER A 40 -1.21 8.44 6.13
CA SER A 40 -1.72 8.83 4.81
C SER A 40 -2.71 9.99 4.89
N ARG A 41 -3.72 9.87 5.76
CA ARG A 41 -4.75 10.90 5.95
C ARG A 41 -4.13 12.23 6.38
N SER A 42 -3.27 12.22 7.38
CA SER A 42 -2.68 13.44 7.91
C SER A 42 -1.77 14.13 6.89
N ASN A 43 -1.01 13.36 6.09
CA ASN A 43 -0.21 13.92 5.01
C ASN A 43 -1.09 14.52 3.91
N TYR A 44 -2.20 13.86 3.56
CA TYR A 44 -3.19 14.39 2.62
C TYR A 44 -3.80 15.71 3.13
N GLU A 45 -4.24 15.76 4.39
CA GLU A 45 -4.81 16.97 5.02
C GLU A 45 -3.81 18.14 5.04
N ILE A 46 -2.51 17.86 5.23
CA ILE A 46 -1.46 18.89 5.13
C ILE A 46 -1.32 19.40 3.69
N ALA A 47 -1.30 18.52 2.69
CA ALA A 47 -1.23 18.95 1.30
C ALA A 47 -2.44 19.81 0.92
N GLN A 48 -3.66 19.44 1.37
CA GLN A 48 -4.88 20.25 1.17
C GLN A 48 -4.79 21.61 1.87
N LYS A 49 -4.30 21.67 3.10
CA LYS A 49 -4.06 22.93 3.84
C LYS A 49 -3.19 23.92 3.06
N HIS A 50 -2.18 23.41 2.35
CA HIS A 50 -1.29 24.22 1.50
C HIS A 50 -1.80 24.41 0.06
N GLY A 51 -3.01 23.94 -0.26
CA GLY A 51 -3.59 24.04 -1.61
C GLY A 51 -2.82 23.24 -2.66
N LYS A 52 -2.08 22.20 -2.25
CA LYS A 52 -1.26 21.39 -3.16
C LYS A 52 -2.05 20.17 -3.65
N PRO A 53 -2.20 20.01 -4.97
CA PRO A 53 -2.81 18.81 -5.52
C PRO A 53 -1.95 17.58 -5.24
N ASN A 54 -2.61 16.41 -5.19
CA ASN A 54 -1.97 15.16 -4.88
C ASN A 54 -1.86 14.25 -6.11
N VAL A 55 -0.67 13.71 -6.32
CA VAL A 55 -0.44 12.53 -7.14
C VAL A 55 -0.43 11.32 -6.22
N VAL A 56 -1.28 10.32 -6.48
CA VAL A 56 -1.42 9.16 -5.61
C VAL A 56 -0.52 8.03 -6.07
N MET A 57 0.36 7.54 -5.19
CA MET A 57 1.09 6.28 -5.33
C MET A 57 0.53 5.22 -4.39
N GLU A 58 0.77 3.94 -4.71
CA GLU A 58 0.31 2.78 -3.93
C GLU A 58 -1.22 2.71 -3.71
N PRO A 59 -2.06 3.08 -4.71
CA PRO A 59 -3.52 3.08 -4.52
C PRO A 59 -4.05 1.69 -4.19
N VAL A 60 -3.41 0.63 -4.70
CA VAL A 60 -3.78 -0.78 -4.49
C VAL A 60 -2.81 -1.50 -3.52
N LYS A 61 -1.92 -0.76 -2.84
CA LYS A 61 -0.98 -1.27 -1.83
C LYS A 61 -0.17 -2.48 -2.32
N GLY A 62 0.61 -2.28 -3.40
CA GLY A 62 1.43 -3.35 -4.01
C GLY A 62 0.59 -4.53 -4.54
N GLY A 63 -0.69 -4.31 -4.86
CA GLY A 63 -1.62 -5.33 -5.32
C GLY A 63 -2.42 -6.02 -4.20
N ALA A 64 -2.10 -5.82 -2.92
CA ALA A 64 -2.80 -6.47 -1.80
C ALA A 64 -4.30 -6.18 -1.78
N LEU A 65 -4.70 -4.97 -2.16
CA LEU A 65 -6.11 -4.56 -2.19
C LEU A 65 -6.89 -5.08 -3.42
N ALA A 66 -6.20 -5.65 -4.41
CA ALA A 66 -6.84 -6.37 -5.52
C ALA A 66 -7.27 -7.80 -5.13
N ASN A 67 -6.72 -8.34 -4.04
CA ASN A 67 -7.09 -9.63 -3.50
C ASN A 67 -7.21 -9.58 -1.96
N PRO A 68 -8.18 -8.83 -1.42
CA PRO A 68 -8.36 -8.68 0.02
C PRO A 68 -8.87 -10.00 0.66
N PRO A 69 -8.89 -10.09 2.01
CA PRO A 69 -9.43 -11.26 2.72
C PRO A 69 -10.88 -11.57 2.32
N GLU A 70 -11.28 -12.85 2.43
CA GLU A 70 -12.61 -13.33 2.03
C GLU A 70 -13.77 -12.58 2.69
N GLU A 71 -13.62 -12.17 3.94
CA GLU A 71 -14.63 -11.37 4.64
C GLU A 71 -14.84 -10.00 3.97
N ALA A 72 -13.77 -9.37 3.51
CA ALA A 72 -13.83 -8.10 2.78
C ALA A 72 -14.38 -8.29 1.35
N LYS A 73 -13.99 -9.38 0.67
CA LYS A 73 -14.54 -9.73 -0.64
C LYS A 73 -16.06 -9.86 -0.61
N LYS A 74 -16.59 -10.53 0.41
CA LYS A 74 -18.05 -10.69 0.59
C LYS A 74 -18.76 -9.33 0.70
N LEU A 75 -18.21 -8.38 1.45
CA LEU A 75 -18.79 -7.05 1.57
C LEU A 75 -18.85 -6.33 0.22
N PHE A 76 -17.73 -6.34 -0.52
CA PHE A 76 -17.62 -5.70 -1.82
C PHE A 76 -18.57 -6.34 -2.86
N SER A 77 -18.54 -7.68 -2.99
CA SER A 77 -19.35 -8.41 -3.97
C SER A 77 -20.84 -8.37 -3.67
N THR A 78 -21.25 -8.22 -2.39
CA THR A 78 -22.66 -8.08 -2.05
C THR A 78 -23.23 -6.75 -2.54
N TYR A 79 -22.43 -5.70 -2.54
CA TYR A 79 -22.87 -4.36 -2.95
C TYR A 79 -22.67 -4.12 -4.45
N HIS A 80 -21.50 -4.49 -4.99
CA HIS A 80 -21.14 -4.37 -6.41
C HIS A 80 -20.55 -5.68 -6.94
N PRO A 81 -21.36 -6.66 -7.33
CA PRO A 81 -20.88 -7.96 -7.79
C PRO A 81 -20.03 -7.89 -9.08
N ASP A 82 -20.26 -6.87 -9.91
CA ASP A 82 -19.62 -6.72 -11.22
C ASP A 82 -18.32 -5.89 -11.17
N LEU A 83 -17.98 -5.32 -10.02
CA LEU A 83 -16.77 -4.50 -9.88
C LEU A 83 -15.61 -5.31 -9.28
N SER A 84 -14.41 -5.12 -9.82
CA SER A 84 -13.19 -5.67 -9.24
C SER A 84 -12.90 -5.10 -7.84
N TYR A 85 -12.17 -5.84 -7.01
CA TYR A 85 -11.73 -5.32 -5.71
C TYR A 85 -10.75 -4.16 -5.85
N ALA A 86 -9.93 -4.15 -6.92
CA ALA A 86 -9.04 -3.04 -7.24
C ALA A 86 -9.81 -1.74 -7.49
N SER A 87 -11.01 -1.81 -8.09
CA SER A 87 -11.85 -0.64 -8.35
C SER A 87 -12.22 0.12 -7.08
N TRP A 88 -12.47 -0.57 -5.97
CA TRP A 88 -12.76 0.05 -4.67
C TRP A 88 -11.58 0.88 -4.17
N ALA A 89 -10.35 0.37 -4.35
CA ALA A 89 -9.14 1.06 -3.91
C ALA A 89 -8.84 2.30 -4.78
N ILE A 90 -8.96 2.16 -6.09
CA ILE A 90 -8.71 3.26 -7.02
C ILE A 90 -9.80 4.33 -6.91
N ARG A 91 -11.08 3.93 -6.85
CA ARG A 91 -12.19 4.86 -6.66
C ARG A 91 -12.13 5.58 -5.31
N PHE A 92 -11.66 4.91 -4.25
CA PHE A 92 -11.46 5.55 -2.95
C PHE A 92 -10.54 6.77 -3.07
N VAL A 93 -9.35 6.60 -3.62
CA VAL A 93 -8.40 7.71 -3.73
C VAL A 93 -8.81 8.73 -4.78
N ALA A 94 -9.44 8.31 -5.88
CA ALA A 94 -9.97 9.22 -6.90
C ALA A 94 -11.16 10.05 -6.41
N SER A 95 -11.83 9.62 -5.33
CA SER A 95 -12.93 10.37 -4.70
C SER A 95 -12.46 11.45 -3.71
N LEU A 96 -11.15 11.51 -3.43
CA LEU A 96 -10.59 12.52 -2.53
C LEU A 96 -10.42 13.85 -3.27
N ASP A 97 -10.79 14.95 -2.63
CA ASP A 97 -10.61 16.29 -3.19
C ASP A 97 -9.13 16.59 -3.46
N GLY A 98 -8.85 17.34 -4.54
CA GLY A 98 -7.48 17.74 -4.90
C GLY A 98 -6.56 16.60 -5.37
N VAL A 99 -7.08 15.39 -5.60
CA VAL A 99 -6.34 14.35 -6.29
C VAL A 99 -6.30 14.65 -7.77
N MET A 100 -5.11 14.92 -8.28
CA MET A 100 -4.84 15.27 -9.68
C MET A 100 -4.70 14.01 -10.55
N THR A 101 -4.06 12.97 -10.02
CA THR A 101 -3.81 11.73 -10.75
C THR A 101 -3.60 10.54 -9.80
N VAL A 102 -3.98 9.35 -10.26
CA VAL A 102 -3.78 8.08 -9.55
C VAL A 102 -2.84 7.20 -10.36
N LEU A 103 -1.68 6.86 -9.78
CA LEU A 103 -0.69 6.00 -10.42
C LEU A 103 -1.05 4.54 -10.15
N SER A 104 -1.58 3.85 -11.15
CA SER A 104 -1.90 2.43 -11.07
C SER A 104 -0.81 1.59 -11.73
N GLY A 105 -0.23 0.64 -10.96
CA GLY A 105 0.82 -0.28 -11.43
C GLY A 105 0.25 -1.45 -12.22
N MET A 106 -0.35 -1.21 -13.37
CA MET A 106 -0.91 -2.23 -14.25
C MET A 106 0.20 -2.98 -14.99
N SER A 107 0.14 -4.31 -14.98
CA SER A 107 1.10 -5.20 -15.65
C SER A 107 0.46 -6.08 -16.73
N SER A 108 -0.85 -5.93 -16.98
CA SER A 108 -1.56 -6.65 -18.04
C SER A 108 -2.63 -5.78 -18.68
N VAL A 109 -3.03 -6.13 -19.91
CA VAL A 109 -4.12 -5.46 -20.64
C VAL A 109 -5.43 -5.59 -19.86
N ALA A 110 -5.72 -6.75 -19.27
CA ALA A 110 -6.92 -6.96 -18.47
C ALA A 110 -7.04 -6.00 -17.28
N GLN A 111 -5.92 -5.69 -16.59
CA GLN A 111 -5.92 -4.69 -15.51
C GLN A 111 -6.16 -3.26 -16.03
N MET A 112 -5.65 -2.93 -17.21
CA MET A 112 -5.92 -1.67 -17.87
C MET A 112 -7.41 -1.55 -18.24
N GLU A 113 -7.98 -2.58 -18.85
CA GLU A 113 -9.40 -2.62 -19.22
C GLU A 113 -10.30 -2.51 -18.00
N ASP A 114 -9.97 -3.21 -16.91
CA ASP A 114 -10.68 -3.12 -15.64
C ASP A 114 -10.65 -1.67 -15.11
N ASN A 115 -9.48 -1.07 -14.99
CA ASN A 115 -9.35 0.31 -14.52
C ASN A 115 -10.11 1.30 -15.40
N LEU A 116 -10.07 1.14 -16.74
CA LEU A 116 -10.79 2.00 -17.66
C LEU A 116 -12.30 1.81 -17.58
N SER A 117 -12.79 0.63 -17.19
CA SER A 117 -14.22 0.31 -17.14
C SER A 117 -14.98 1.24 -16.20
N TYR A 118 -14.39 1.60 -15.06
CA TYR A 118 -14.99 2.48 -14.04
C TYR A 118 -14.43 3.91 -14.04
N MET A 119 -13.21 4.14 -14.61
CA MET A 119 -12.63 5.49 -14.64
C MET A 119 -13.11 6.33 -15.83
N LYS A 120 -13.50 5.74 -16.96
CA LYS A 120 -14.07 6.48 -18.11
C LYS A 120 -15.37 7.21 -17.78
N LYS A 121 -16.16 6.67 -16.86
CA LYS A 121 -17.39 7.27 -16.32
C LYS A 121 -17.30 7.28 -14.80
N PHE A 122 -16.31 8.00 -14.31
CA PHE A 122 -16.01 8.01 -12.88
C PHE A 122 -17.16 8.59 -12.06
N HIS A 123 -17.51 7.88 -11.01
CA HIS A 123 -18.39 8.34 -9.95
C HIS A 123 -17.67 8.20 -8.61
N SER A 124 -17.63 9.28 -7.85
CA SER A 124 -17.10 9.26 -6.49
C SER A 124 -17.86 8.26 -5.61
N LEU A 125 -17.18 7.72 -4.61
CA LEU A 125 -17.82 6.83 -3.64
C LEU A 125 -18.96 7.53 -2.92
N ASN A 126 -20.14 6.91 -2.91
CA ASN A 126 -21.29 7.38 -2.13
C ASN A 126 -21.15 7.03 -0.63
N GLY A 127 -22.11 7.47 0.19
CA GLY A 127 -22.08 7.25 1.63
C GLY A 127 -22.05 5.77 2.04
N GLU A 128 -22.84 4.92 1.37
CA GLU A 128 -22.87 3.47 1.64
C GLU A 128 -21.56 2.79 1.27
N GLU A 129 -20.97 3.15 0.14
CA GLU A 129 -19.66 2.66 -0.29
C GLU A 129 -18.56 3.06 0.70
N GLN A 130 -18.61 4.29 1.23
CA GLN A 130 -17.66 4.75 2.26
C GLN A 130 -17.82 3.95 3.57
N GLU A 131 -19.05 3.61 3.98
CA GLU A 131 -19.29 2.74 5.13
C GLU A 131 -18.74 1.32 4.92
N ILE A 132 -18.89 0.77 3.70
CA ILE A 132 -18.30 -0.53 3.34
C ILE A 132 -16.78 -0.46 3.47
N ILE A 133 -16.13 0.58 2.92
CA ILE A 133 -14.68 0.81 3.08
C ILE A 133 -14.29 0.82 4.56
N GLN A 134 -15.04 1.52 5.43
CA GLN A 134 -14.75 1.54 6.88
C GLN A 134 -14.87 0.15 7.53
N LYS A 135 -15.83 -0.67 7.09
CA LYS A 135 -15.95 -2.06 7.55
C LYS A 135 -14.74 -2.88 7.12
N VAL A 136 -14.31 -2.73 5.85
CA VAL A 136 -13.14 -3.41 5.30
C VAL A 136 -11.85 -2.95 6.01
N GLN A 137 -11.69 -1.68 6.30
CA GLN A 137 -10.55 -1.18 7.10
C GLN A 137 -10.45 -1.90 8.46
N ARG A 138 -11.58 -2.13 9.14
CA ARG A 138 -11.59 -2.88 10.41
C ARG A 138 -11.19 -4.35 10.24
N ILE A 139 -11.59 -4.98 9.13
CA ILE A 139 -11.17 -6.36 8.81
C ILE A 139 -9.66 -6.40 8.59
N LEU A 140 -9.12 -5.50 7.75
CA LEU A 140 -7.70 -5.44 7.45
C LEU A 140 -6.85 -5.13 8.70
N GLY A 141 -7.35 -4.29 9.59
CA GLY A 141 -6.67 -3.95 10.85
C GLY A 141 -6.54 -5.11 11.84
N ARG A 142 -7.27 -6.22 11.63
CA ARG A 142 -7.15 -7.46 12.44
C ARG A 142 -6.16 -8.46 11.85
N SER A 143 -5.68 -8.21 10.64
CA SER A 143 -4.76 -9.13 9.95
C SER A 143 -3.42 -9.20 10.67
N ALA A 144 -2.95 -10.41 10.93
CA ALA A 144 -1.61 -10.66 11.45
C ALA A 144 -0.51 -10.62 10.36
N THR A 145 -0.88 -10.42 9.09
CA THR A 145 0.06 -10.43 7.98
C THR A 145 0.96 -9.21 7.97
N ILE A 146 2.18 -9.39 7.47
CA ILE A 146 3.16 -8.31 7.27
C ILE A 146 2.75 -7.50 6.04
N PRO A 147 2.46 -6.19 6.17
CA PRO A 147 1.93 -5.37 5.08
C PRO A 147 3.03 -4.90 4.10
N CYS A 148 3.85 -5.84 3.61
CA CYS A 148 4.90 -5.58 2.62
C CYS A 148 4.28 -5.40 1.23
N THR A 149 4.72 -4.36 0.50
CA THR A 149 4.26 -4.06 -0.87
C THR A 149 5.21 -4.59 -1.95
N SER A 150 6.23 -5.35 -1.57
CA SER A 150 7.24 -5.94 -2.47
C SER A 150 7.95 -4.91 -3.38
N CYS A 151 8.18 -3.70 -2.87
CA CYS A 151 8.86 -2.63 -3.62
C CYS A 151 10.37 -2.83 -3.75
N HIS A 152 10.98 -3.76 -3.03
CA HIS A 152 12.39 -4.17 -3.03
C HIS A 152 13.41 -3.10 -2.61
N TYR A 153 13.02 -1.92 -2.12
CA TYR A 153 13.98 -0.90 -1.66
C TYR A 153 14.89 -1.42 -0.52
N CYS A 154 14.37 -2.32 0.31
CA CYS A 154 15.12 -2.92 1.42
C CYS A 154 16.22 -3.90 0.96
N THR A 155 16.14 -4.48 -0.24
CA THR A 155 17.10 -5.47 -0.73
C THR A 155 18.34 -4.84 -1.33
N ALA A 156 18.22 -3.67 -1.96
CA ALA A 156 19.33 -2.99 -2.64
C ALA A 156 20.51 -2.66 -1.70
N GLY A 157 20.23 -2.33 -0.43
CA GLY A 157 21.24 -2.03 0.58
C GLY A 157 21.64 -3.22 1.48
N CYS A 158 21.07 -4.41 1.28
CA CYS A 158 21.34 -5.54 2.15
C CYS A 158 22.64 -6.24 1.78
N THR A 159 23.71 -6.02 2.58
CA THR A 159 25.03 -6.63 2.37
C THR A 159 25.03 -8.16 2.47
N LYS A 160 24.00 -8.75 3.10
CA LYS A 160 23.78 -10.20 3.21
C LYS A 160 22.89 -10.75 2.11
N GLN A 161 22.43 -9.93 1.17
CA GLN A 161 21.57 -10.31 0.05
C GLN A 161 20.32 -11.09 0.45
N ILE A 162 19.74 -10.74 1.63
CA ILE A 162 18.54 -11.37 2.16
C ILE A 162 17.34 -10.96 1.29
N PRO A 163 16.57 -11.91 0.74
CA PRO A 163 15.37 -11.62 -0.08
C PRO A 163 14.18 -11.27 0.82
N ILE A 164 14.22 -10.09 1.44
CA ILE A 164 13.28 -9.68 2.50
C ILE A 164 11.82 -9.72 2.06
N PRO A 165 11.41 -9.16 0.88
CA PRO A 165 10.01 -9.20 0.46
C PRO A 165 9.49 -10.63 0.23
N GLU A 166 10.32 -11.48 -0.35
CA GLU A 166 9.98 -12.87 -0.64
C GLU A 166 9.84 -13.68 0.66
N ILE A 167 10.70 -13.42 1.65
CA ILE A 167 10.59 -14.03 2.99
C ILE A 167 9.29 -13.56 3.67
N PHE A 168 8.92 -12.29 3.55
CA PHE A 168 7.66 -11.80 4.07
C PHE A 168 6.45 -12.42 3.36
N SER A 169 6.54 -12.67 2.04
CA SER A 169 5.51 -13.40 1.30
C SER A 169 5.33 -14.82 1.86
N ALA A 170 6.43 -15.54 2.02
CA ALA A 170 6.41 -16.89 2.62
C ALA A 170 5.82 -16.87 4.05
N MET A 171 6.22 -15.91 4.88
CA MET A 171 5.67 -15.76 6.24
C MET A 171 4.16 -15.45 6.22
N ASN A 172 3.70 -14.63 5.29
CA ASN A 172 2.30 -14.26 5.15
C ASN A 172 1.40 -15.46 4.77
N ARG A 173 1.92 -16.48 4.07
CA ARG A 173 1.19 -17.74 3.84
C ARG A 173 0.86 -18.44 5.15
N LYS A 174 1.82 -18.47 6.09
CA LYS A 174 1.60 -19.01 7.42
C LYS A 174 0.65 -18.15 8.24
N LEU A 175 0.91 -16.83 8.31
CA LEU A 175 0.17 -15.90 9.16
C LEU A 175 -1.28 -15.68 8.69
N GLY A 176 -1.52 -15.62 7.37
CA GLY A 176 -2.83 -15.37 6.80
C GLY A 176 -3.70 -16.62 6.64
N ASN A 177 -3.09 -17.74 6.25
CA ASN A 177 -3.82 -18.94 5.83
C ASN A 177 -3.48 -20.19 6.62
N GLY A 178 -2.54 -20.14 7.58
CA GLY A 178 -2.07 -21.29 8.34
C GLY A 178 -1.26 -22.30 7.52
N GLN A 179 -0.82 -21.94 6.30
CA GLN A 179 -0.09 -22.81 5.36
C GLN A 179 1.39 -22.90 5.75
N GLU A 180 1.68 -23.60 6.83
CA GLU A 180 3.05 -23.66 7.37
C GLU A 180 4.02 -24.46 6.48
N LYS A 181 3.58 -25.57 5.90
CA LYS A 181 4.42 -26.40 5.03
C LYS A 181 4.83 -25.65 3.78
N GLU A 182 3.86 -25.04 3.10
CA GLU A 182 4.06 -24.25 1.91
C GLU A 182 4.93 -23.01 2.18
N ALA A 183 4.78 -22.40 3.35
CA ALA A 183 5.62 -21.27 3.78
C ALA A 183 7.09 -21.70 3.96
N ILE A 184 7.35 -22.88 4.54
CA ILE A 184 8.71 -23.43 4.70
C ILE A 184 9.33 -23.74 3.34
N GLU A 185 8.58 -24.37 2.43
CA GLU A 185 9.06 -24.68 1.09
C GLU A 185 9.39 -23.41 0.30
N GLU A 186 8.50 -22.41 0.35
CA GLU A 186 8.75 -21.12 -0.30
C GLU A 186 9.96 -20.41 0.30
N TYR A 187 10.10 -20.38 1.64
CA TYR A 187 11.28 -19.82 2.29
C TYR A 187 12.58 -20.45 1.79
N ARG A 188 12.64 -21.79 1.72
CA ARG A 188 13.82 -22.51 1.21
C ARG A 188 14.13 -22.13 -0.22
N LYS A 189 13.10 -22.10 -1.07
CA LYS A 189 13.23 -21.75 -2.49
C LYS A 189 13.76 -20.32 -2.69
N VAL A 190 13.20 -19.34 -1.98
CA VAL A 190 13.58 -17.93 -2.18
C VAL A 190 14.94 -17.58 -1.58
N THR A 191 15.42 -18.36 -0.63
CA THR A 191 16.75 -18.20 0.00
C THR A 191 17.85 -19.03 -0.64
N GLU A 192 17.53 -19.88 -1.62
CA GLU A 192 18.52 -20.67 -2.35
C GLU A 192 19.53 -19.75 -3.06
N GLY A 193 20.81 -19.88 -2.73
CA GLY A 193 21.89 -19.04 -3.27
C GLY A 193 21.86 -17.57 -2.79
N ARG A 194 21.07 -17.26 -1.75
CA ARG A 194 20.94 -15.92 -1.15
C ARG A 194 21.16 -15.99 0.37
N GLY A 195 21.11 -14.83 1.05
CA GLY A 195 21.19 -14.78 2.51
C GLY A 195 19.94 -15.31 3.20
N LEU A 196 20.12 -16.04 4.29
CA LEU A 196 19.05 -16.46 5.18
C LEU A 196 18.62 -15.31 6.11
N ALA A 197 17.42 -15.35 6.65
CA ALA A 197 16.98 -14.37 7.66
C ALA A 197 17.92 -14.35 8.89
N SER A 198 18.48 -15.52 9.27
CA SER A 198 19.45 -15.67 10.36
C SER A 198 20.79 -14.97 10.11
N ASP A 199 21.16 -14.69 8.84
CA ASP A 199 22.41 -14.03 8.50
C ASP A 199 22.37 -12.51 8.75
N CYS A 200 21.21 -12.01 9.21
CA CYS A 200 20.99 -10.58 9.44
C CYS A 200 21.93 -10.02 10.52
N ILE A 201 22.75 -9.04 10.14
CA ILE A 201 23.67 -8.33 11.06
C ILE A 201 23.01 -7.16 11.79
N ARG A 202 21.71 -6.96 11.64
CA ARG A 202 20.90 -5.91 12.29
C ARG A 202 21.35 -4.47 12.03
N CYS A 203 21.89 -4.19 10.84
CA CYS A 203 22.33 -2.84 10.45
C CYS A 203 21.19 -1.84 10.19
N ARG A 204 19.94 -2.28 10.07
CA ARG A 204 18.72 -1.50 9.86
C ARG A 204 18.65 -0.68 8.55
N GLN A 205 19.55 -0.87 7.61
CA GLN A 205 19.47 -0.18 6.30
C GLN A 205 18.14 -0.48 5.58
N CYS A 206 17.65 -1.72 5.70
CA CYS A 206 16.36 -2.13 5.15
C CYS A 206 15.16 -1.41 5.80
N GLU A 207 15.19 -1.17 7.12
CA GLU A 207 14.14 -0.41 7.83
C GLU A 207 14.14 1.06 7.41
N ASN A 208 15.32 1.67 7.28
CA ASN A 208 15.46 3.06 6.85
C ASN A 208 15.01 3.28 5.39
N ALA A 209 15.18 2.26 4.53
CA ALA A 209 14.75 2.31 3.13
C ALA A 209 13.28 1.93 2.92
N CYS A 210 12.60 1.40 3.95
CA CYS A 210 11.24 0.87 3.82
C CYS A 210 10.19 1.99 3.83
N PRO A 211 9.46 2.25 2.72
CA PRO A 211 8.41 3.26 2.69
C PRO A 211 7.17 2.86 3.50
N GLN A 212 7.07 1.57 3.88
CA GLN A 212 6.01 1.05 4.76
C GLN A 212 6.40 1.12 6.23
N HIS A 213 7.59 1.59 6.58
CA HIS A 213 8.13 1.68 7.94
C HIS A 213 8.05 0.36 8.73
N LEU A 214 8.26 -0.77 8.04
CA LEU A 214 8.19 -2.09 8.66
C LEU A 214 9.38 -2.33 9.59
N PRO A 215 9.15 -2.92 10.80
CA PRO A 215 10.22 -3.31 11.71
C PRO A 215 10.86 -4.63 11.23
N ILE A 216 11.68 -4.56 10.18
CA ILE A 216 12.21 -5.72 9.44
C ILE A 216 13.18 -6.56 10.28
N VAL A 217 13.92 -5.93 11.19
CA VAL A 217 14.99 -6.57 11.98
C VAL A 217 14.46 -7.22 13.28
N LYS A 218 13.19 -7.10 13.58
CA LYS A 218 12.53 -7.77 14.70
C LYS A 218 12.21 -9.20 14.31
#